data_24aad11f6d5143ef8242c325839d442e
#
_entry.id   24aad11f6d5143ef8242c325839d442e
#
_cell.length_a   1.000
_cell.length_b   1.000
_cell.length_c   1.000
_cell.angle_alpha   90.00
_cell.angle_beta   90.00
_cell.angle_gamma   90.00
#
_symmetry.space_group_name_H-M   'P 1'
#
loop_
_entity.id
_entity.type
_entity.pdbx_description
1 polymer ?
#
loop_
_entity_poly.entity_id
_entity_poly.type
_entity_poly.pdbx_seq_one_letter_code
_entity_poly.pdbx_strand_id
1 'polypeptide(L)'
;LVATKGEELLRIAKEKNVNYLFEASVGGGIPIIRPMVQCLAANEFNQICGILNGTTNYILTQMIKNGVAFEDALRQAQVNGYAEADPTADIEGHDACRKICILSDLAFGDKFDPDEVSCEGITKITLRDVECADKLGCVIKLIGRAVRCEDGSAYAFVAPHLVQKESPLAAV
;
A
#
# COMPACT_ATOMS: atom_id res chain seq x y z
N LEU A 1 3.52 -13.52 -4.86
CA LEU A 1 4.62 -14.47 -4.70
C LEU A 1 5.59 -14.02 -3.61
N VAL A 2 6.21 -12.81 -3.70
CA VAL A 2 7.21 -12.34 -2.72
C VAL A 2 6.61 -12.23 -1.31
N ALA A 3 5.43 -11.65 -1.14
CA ALA A 3 4.77 -11.50 0.15
C ALA A 3 4.47 -12.84 0.87
N THR A 4 4.29 -13.94 0.11
CA THR A 4 3.92 -15.24 0.69
C THR A 4 5.06 -16.26 0.69
N LYS A 5 6.03 -16.13 -0.22
CA LYS A 5 7.12 -17.08 -0.46
C LYS A 5 8.52 -16.42 -0.45
N GLY A 6 8.60 -15.14 -0.09
CA GLY A 6 9.85 -14.36 -0.15
C GLY A 6 10.97 -14.98 0.67
N GLU A 7 10.69 -15.38 1.90
CA GLU A 7 11.66 -16.02 2.79
C GLU A 7 12.22 -17.31 2.17
N GLU A 8 11.34 -18.19 1.66
CA GLU A 8 11.76 -19.43 1.00
C GLU A 8 12.62 -19.16 -0.25
N LEU A 9 12.19 -18.18 -1.07
CA LEU A 9 12.94 -17.81 -2.28
C LEU A 9 14.30 -17.24 -1.96
N LEU A 10 14.43 -16.38 -0.95
CA LEU A 10 15.69 -15.82 -0.50
C LEU A 10 16.61 -16.89 0.09
N ARG A 11 16.07 -17.83 0.85
CA ARG A 11 16.83 -18.97 1.37
C ARG A 11 17.40 -19.82 0.24
N ILE A 12 16.56 -20.18 -0.75
CA ILE A 12 17.02 -20.96 -1.93
C ILE A 12 18.06 -20.17 -2.72
N ALA A 13 17.86 -18.87 -2.93
CA ALA A 13 18.82 -18.02 -3.64
C ALA A 13 20.20 -18.03 -2.94
N LYS A 14 20.20 -17.91 -1.60
CA LYS A 14 21.41 -17.99 -0.78
C LYS A 14 22.09 -19.37 -0.89
N GLU A 15 21.34 -20.47 -0.77
CA GLU A 15 21.84 -21.83 -0.89
C GLU A 15 22.47 -22.12 -2.27
N LYS A 16 21.88 -21.54 -3.32
CA LYS A 16 22.34 -21.72 -4.71
C LYS A 16 23.33 -20.66 -5.15
N ASN A 17 23.70 -19.72 -4.24
CA ASN A 17 24.60 -18.59 -4.53
C ASN A 17 24.19 -17.80 -5.78
N VAL A 18 22.89 -17.50 -5.89
CA VAL A 18 22.31 -16.68 -6.95
C VAL A 18 21.59 -15.46 -6.37
N ASN A 19 21.50 -14.39 -7.17
CA ASN A 19 20.75 -13.20 -6.77
C ASN A 19 19.26 -13.38 -7.09
N TYR A 20 18.41 -13.01 -6.15
CA TYR A 20 16.99 -12.85 -6.35
C TYR A 20 16.61 -11.39 -6.11
N LEU A 21 16.28 -10.67 -7.20
CA LEU A 21 15.98 -9.24 -7.17
C LEU A 21 14.47 -9.02 -7.34
N PHE A 22 13.87 -8.22 -6.47
CA PHE A 22 12.41 -8.03 -6.41
C PHE A 22 12.00 -6.57 -6.15
N GLU A 23 12.82 -5.59 -6.56
CA GLU A 23 12.55 -4.15 -6.37
C GLU A 23 11.16 -3.76 -6.86
N ALA A 24 10.76 -4.21 -8.07
CA ALA A 24 9.47 -3.87 -8.67
C ALA A 24 8.26 -4.52 -7.98
N SER A 25 8.46 -5.36 -6.96
CA SER A 25 7.37 -5.92 -6.16
C SER A 25 6.62 -4.86 -5.34
N VAL A 26 7.27 -3.73 -5.05
CA VAL A 26 6.66 -2.57 -4.40
C VAL A 26 7.12 -1.30 -5.12
N GLY A 27 6.19 -0.40 -5.42
CA GLY A 27 6.49 0.89 -6.03
C GLY A 27 6.77 0.84 -7.55
N GLY A 28 6.76 -0.33 -8.18
CA GLY A 28 7.02 -0.50 -9.60
C GLY A 28 8.39 0.05 -9.99
N GLY A 29 8.42 1.14 -10.76
CA GLY A 29 9.66 1.82 -11.16
C GLY A 29 10.23 2.79 -10.11
N ILE A 30 9.52 3.02 -9.00
CA ILE A 30 9.98 3.88 -7.91
C ILE A 30 10.79 3.02 -6.93
N PRO A 31 12.11 3.27 -6.76
CA PRO A 31 12.94 2.45 -5.89
C PRO A 31 12.59 2.70 -4.41
N ILE A 32 12.28 1.62 -3.68
CA ILE A 32 12.03 1.65 -2.23
C ILE A 32 12.77 0.52 -1.50
N ILE A 33 12.77 -0.70 -2.03
CA ILE A 33 13.38 -1.86 -1.38
C ILE A 33 14.89 -1.67 -1.28
N ARG A 34 15.55 -1.30 -2.38
CA ARG A 34 16.98 -1.06 -2.40
C ARG A 34 17.41 0.07 -1.46
N PRO A 35 16.77 1.26 -1.42
CA PRO A 35 17.04 2.26 -0.40
C PRO A 35 16.91 1.73 1.02
N MET A 36 15.88 0.95 1.35
CA MET A 36 15.69 0.39 2.68
C MET A 36 16.84 -0.54 3.07
N VAL A 37 17.18 -1.52 2.21
CA VAL A 37 18.19 -2.56 2.53
C VAL A 37 19.63 -2.09 2.39
N GLN A 38 19.92 -1.10 1.55
CA GLN A 38 21.30 -0.66 1.29
C GLN A 38 21.62 0.69 1.90
N CYS A 39 20.78 1.71 1.65
CA CYS A 39 21.08 3.06 2.10
C CYS A 39 20.75 3.26 3.58
N LEU A 40 19.71 2.59 4.07
CA LEU A 40 19.23 2.69 5.44
C LEU A 40 19.57 1.47 6.30
N ALA A 41 20.50 0.61 5.87
CA ALA A 41 20.84 -0.64 6.54
C ALA A 41 21.33 -0.48 8.00
N ALA A 42 21.85 0.70 8.37
CA ALA A 42 22.28 1.01 9.73
C ALA A 42 21.21 1.71 10.58
N ASN A 43 20.00 1.92 10.02
CA ASN A 43 18.91 2.59 10.72
C ASN A 43 17.89 1.58 11.22
N GLU A 44 17.17 1.96 12.27
CA GLU A 44 15.99 1.24 12.73
C GLU A 44 14.74 1.88 12.17
N PHE A 45 13.84 1.06 11.66
CA PHE A 45 12.54 1.52 11.18
C PHE A 45 11.52 1.42 12.31
N ASN A 46 10.89 2.53 12.64
CA ASN A 46 9.81 2.57 13.61
C ASN A 46 8.43 2.52 12.93
N GLN A 47 8.34 3.02 11.70
CA GLN A 47 7.10 3.08 10.96
C GLN A 47 7.34 3.11 9.45
N ILE A 48 6.41 2.47 8.74
CA ILE A 48 6.21 2.61 7.28
C ILE A 48 4.80 3.12 7.06
N CYS A 49 4.62 4.09 6.18
CA CYS A 49 3.32 4.63 5.83
C CYS A 49 3.33 5.11 4.39
N GLY A 50 2.36 4.68 3.58
CA GLY A 50 2.33 5.10 2.18
C GLY A 50 1.09 4.68 1.40
N ILE A 51 0.93 5.32 0.25
CA ILE A 51 -0.05 4.94 -0.79
C ILE A 51 0.65 3.90 -1.68
N LEU A 52 0.23 2.64 -1.58
CA LEU A 52 0.92 1.50 -2.21
C LEU A 52 0.23 1.00 -3.48
N ASN A 53 -0.96 1.52 -3.80
CA ASN A 53 -1.73 1.10 -4.98
C ASN A 53 -2.19 2.31 -5.81
N GLY A 54 -1.79 2.35 -7.07
CA GLY A 54 -2.09 3.45 -7.99
C GLY A 54 -3.54 3.49 -8.43
N THR A 55 -4.18 2.34 -8.65
CA THR A 55 -5.57 2.22 -9.09
C THR A 55 -6.53 2.83 -8.07
N THR A 56 -6.40 2.45 -6.81
CA THR A 56 -7.24 3.00 -5.72
C THR A 56 -7.00 4.48 -5.51
N ASN A 57 -5.75 4.94 -5.61
CA ASN A 57 -5.44 6.36 -5.52
C ASN A 57 -6.06 7.15 -6.68
N TYR A 58 -6.05 6.61 -7.90
CA TYR A 58 -6.73 7.22 -9.05
C TYR A 58 -8.24 7.34 -8.79
N ILE A 59 -8.90 6.24 -8.39
CA ILE A 59 -10.35 6.21 -8.13
C ILE A 59 -10.73 7.25 -7.08
N LEU A 60 -10.08 7.24 -5.92
CA LEU A 60 -10.36 8.21 -4.85
C LEU A 60 -10.09 9.65 -5.29
N THR A 61 -9.06 9.87 -6.10
CA THR A 61 -8.76 11.20 -6.65
C THR A 61 -9.85 11.69 -7.59
N GLN A 62 -10.43 10.81 -8.44
CA GLN A 62 -11.57 11.16 -9.30
C GLN A 62 -12.81 11.49 -8.48
N MET A 63 -13.12 10.71 -7.45
CA MET A 63 -14.23 11.00 -6.54
C MET A 63 -14.06 12.36 -5.86
N ILE A 64 -12.85 12.67 -5.37
CA ILE A 64 -12.54 13.92 -4.66
C ILE A 64 -12.56 15.13 -5.60
N LYS A 65 -11.88 15.06 -6.75
CA LYS A 65 -11.70 16.21 -7.65
C LYS A 65 -12.91 16.48 -8.54
N ASN A 66 -13.56 15.43 -9.00
CA ASN A 66 -14.62 15.52 -10.02
C ASN A 66 -16.02 15.21 -9.46
N GLY A 67 -16.13 14.81 -8.20
CA GLY A 67 -17.42 14.50 -7.56
C GLY A 67 -18.16 13.33 -8.21
N VAL A 68 -17.44 12.41 -8.84
CA VAL A 68 -18.03 11.21 -9.48
C VAL A 68 -18.18 10.08 -8.48
N ALA A 69 -19.21 9.25 -8.65
CA ALA A 69 -19.43 8.07 -7.80
C ALA A 69 -18.34 7.04 -8.00
N PHE A 70 -18.17 6.14 -7.01
CA PHE A 70 -17.14 5.09 -7.04
C PHE A 70 -17.19 4.25 -8.32
N GLU A 71 -18.39 3.80 -8.72
CA GLU A 71 -18.58 2.94 -9.88
C GLU A 71 -18.19 3.64 -11.19
N ASP A 72 -18.44 4.94 -11.30
CA ASP A 72 -18.07 5.72 -12.47
C ASP A 72 -16.56 5.98 -12.51
N ALA A 73 -15.94 6.27 -11.36
CA ALA A 73 -14.50 6.41 -11.24
C ALA A 73 -13.76 5.10 -11.56
N LEU A 74 -14.29 3.96 -11.09
CA LEU A 74 -13.77 2.62 -11.43
C LEU A 74 -13.87 2.35 -12.93
N ARG A 75 -15.02 2.62 -13.53
CA ARG A 75 -15.20 2.44 -14.99
C ARG A 75 -14.22 3.31 -15.79
N GLN A 76 -13.99 4.55 -15.38
CA GLN A 76 -12.98 5.41 -15.99
C GLN A 76 -11.57 4.84 -15.84
N ALA A 77 -11.23 4.29 -14.66
CA ALA A 77 -9.95 3.62 -14.43
C ALA A 77 -9.76 2.43 -15.39
N GLN A 78 -10.80 1.62 -15.60
CA GLN A 78 -10.77 0.48 -16.53
C GLN A 78 -10.61 0.93 -17.99
N VAL A 79 -11.38 1.93 -18.44
CA VAL A 79 -11.28 2.47 -19.80
C VAL A 79 -9.89 3.06 -20.07
N ASN A 80 -9.29 3.71 -19.09
CA ASN A 80 -7.96 4.30 -19.20
C ASN A 80 -6.81 3.29 -19.00
N GLY A 81 -7.11 2.02 -18.73
CA GLY A 81 -6.11 0.96 -18.52
C GLY A 81 -5.40 1.01 -17.16
N TYR A 82 -5.94 1.76 -16.18
CA TYR A 82 -5.42 1.78 -14.80
C TYR A 82 -5.97 0.66 -13.92
N ALA A 83 -7.13 0.12 -14.26
CA ALA A 83 -7.72 -1.04 -13.60
C ALA A 83 -7.97 -2.16 -14.61
N GLU A 84 -7.73 -3.40 -14.19
CA GLU A 84 -8.07 -4.60 -14.97
C GLU A 84 -9.59 -4.86 -14.97
N ALA A 85 -10.04 -5.82 -15.77
CA ALA A 85 -11.44 -6.23 -15.82
C ALA A 85 -11.94 -6.76 -14.46
N ASP A 86 -11.08 -7.50 -13.74
CA ASP A 86 -11.29 -7.86 -12.33
C ASP A 86 -10.37 -7.01 -11.44
N PRO A 87 -10.86 -5.90 -10.87
CA PRO A 87 -10.09 -4.99 -10.06
C PRO A 87 -10.04 -5.36 -8.58
N THR A 88 -10.61 -6.52 -8.19
CA THR A 88 -10.83 -6.92 -6.78
C THR A 88 -9.57 -6.79 -5.93
N ALA A 89 -8.42 -7.25 -6.44
CA ALA A 89 -7.17 -7.17 -5.70
C ALA A 89 -6.76 -5.73 -5.34
N ASP A 90 -7.12 -4.76 -6.19
CA ASP A 90 -6.85 -3.35 -5.96
C ASP A 90 -7.90 -2.74 -5.01
N ILE A 91 -9.19 -2.81 -5.39
CA ILE A 91 -10.26 -2.08 -4.71
C ILE A 91 -10.57 -2.62 -3.31
N GLU A 92 -10.32 -3.91 -3.05
CA GLU A 92 -10.42 -4.51 -1.71
C GLU A 92 -9.12 -4.38 -0.89
N GLY A 93 -8.06 -3.76 -1.44
CA GLY A 93 -6.82 -3.45 -0.74
C GLY A 93 -5.79 -4.59 -0.69
N HIS A 94 -6.06 -5.74 -1.28
CA HIS A 94 -5.19 -6.93 -1.21
C HIS A 94 -3.81 -6.70 -1.83
N ASP A 95 -3.71 -5.92 -2.91
CA ASP A 95 -2.42 -5.55 -3.51
C ASP A 95 -1.61 -4.68 -2.55
N ALA A 96 -2.23 -3.65 -1.96
CA ALA A 96 -1.58 -2.80 -0.96
C ALA A 96 -1.17 -3.60 0.30
N CYS A 97 -2.00 -4.58 0.71
CA CYS A 97 -1.71 -5.46 1.83
C CYS A 97 -0.46 -6.31 1.57
N ARG A 98 -0.35 -6.95 0.41
CA ARG A 98 0.86 -7.71 0.04
C ARG A 98 2.11 -6.83 0.00
N LYS A 99 1.98 -5.59 -0.45
CA LYS A 99 3.10 -4.64 -0.53
C LYS A 99 3.55 -4.16 0.84
N ILE A 100 2.61 -3.85 1.77
CA ILE A 100 2.99 -3.46 3.13
C ILE A 100 3.65 -4.62 3.87
N CYS A 101 3.21 -5.87 3.68
CA CYS A 101 3.86 -7.05 4.25
C CYS A 101 5.32 -7.16 3.79
N ILE A 102 5.59 -7.05 2.48
CA ILE A 102 6.97 -7.09 1.96
C ILE A 102 7.85 -6.02 2.61
N LEU A 103 7.34 -4.79 2.71
CA LEU A 103 8.11 -3.70 3.33
C LEU A 103 8.31 -3.92 4.83
N SER A 104 7.31 -4.48 5.52
CA SER A 104 7.37 -4.78 6.95
C SER A 104 8.37 -5.90 7.25
N ASP A 105 8.37 -6.97 6.46
CA ASP A 105 9.35 -8.06 6.57
C ASP A 105 10.78 -7.52 6.47
N LEU A 106 11.02 -6.64 5.50
CA LEU A 106 12.34 -6.04 5.28
C LEU A 106 12.76 -5.05 6.38
N ALA A 107 11.80 -4.29 6.92
CA ALA A 107 12.07 -3.25 7.90
C ALA A 107 12.22 -3.80 9.31
N PHE A 108 11.39 -4.77 9.67
CA PHE A 108 11.26 -5.23 11.05
C PHE A 108 11.92 -6.59 11.28
N GLY A 109 12.18 -7.36 10.21
CA GLY A 109 12.74 -8.71 10.30
C GLY A 109 11.76 -9.77 10.78
N ASP A 110 10.50 -9.41 10.98
CA ASP A 110 9.40 -10.29 11.36
C ASP A 110 8.60 -10.66 10.12
N LYS A 111 8.01 -11.86 10.11
CA LYS A 111 7.16 -12.28 8.99
C LYS A 111 5.75 -11.74 9.16
N PHE A 112 5.28 -11.03 8.14
CA PHE A 112 3.90 -10.55 8.03
C PHE A 112 3.13 -11.36 6.99
N ASP A 113 2.16 -12.14 7.43
CA ASP A 113 1.30 -12.89 6.53
C ASP A 113 0.16 -11.98 6.01
N PRO A 114 0.02 -11.80 4.68
CA PRO A 114 -1.08 -11.00 4.14
C PRO A 114 -2.48 -11.47 4.57
N ASP A 115 -2.65 -12.74 4.90
CA ASP A 115 -3.95 -13.29 5.34
C ASP A 115 -4.26 -12.96 6.82
N GLU A 116 -3.25 -12.54 7.61
CA GLU A 116 -3.39 -12.14 9.01
C GLU A 116 -3.42 -10.60 9.18
N VAL A 117 -2.99 -9.85 8.17
CA VAL A 117 -2.97 -8.38 8.19
C VAL A 117 -4.38 -7.83 7.96
N SER A 118 -4.83 -6.93 8.84
CA SER A 118 -6.11 -6.24 8.68
C SER A 118 -6.12 -5.43 7.39
N CYS A 119 -7.08 -5.72 6.52
CA CYS A 119 -7.19 -5.11 5.19
C CYS A 119 -8.62 -4.65 4.93
N GLU A 120 -8.79 -3.35 4.71
CA GLU A 120 -10.05 -2.74 4.28
C GLU A 120 -9.82 -1.97 2.98
N GLY A 121 -10.62 -2.28 1.95
CA GLY A 121 -10.59 -1.62 0.64
C GLY A 121 -11.38 -0.31 0.60
N ILE A 122 -11.61 0.17 -0.63
CA ILE A 122 -12.29 1.45 -0.88
C ILE A 122 -13.73 1.30 -1.41
N THR A 123 -14.23 0.09 -1.56
CA THR A 123 -15.53 -0.20 -2.16
C THR A 123 -16.73 0.38 -1.40
N LYS A 124 -16.55 0.67 -0.10
CA LYS A 124 -17.58 1.25 0.76
C LYS A 124 -17.53 2.77 0.83
N ILE A 125 -16.53 3.42 0.22
CA ILE A 125 -16.38 4.87 0.26
C ILE A 125 -17.40 5.53 -0.66
N THR A 126 -18.15 6.46 -0.11
CA THR A 126 -19.19 7.22 -0.80
C THR A 126 -18.79 8.68 -1.03
N LEU A 127 -19.50 9.37 -1.92
CA LEU A 127 -19.33 10.83 -2.09
C LEU A 127 -19.63 11.60 -0.80
N ARG A 128 -20.55 11.10 0.04
CA ARG A 128 -20.81 11.70 1.34
C ARG A 128 -19.59 11.63 2.27
N ASP A 129 -18.84 10.52 2.23
CA ASP A 129 -17.61 10.39 3.02
C ASP A 129 -16.55 11.38 2.52
N VAL A 130 -16.45 11.55 1.20
CA VAL A 130 -15.56 12.56 0.58
C VAL A 130 -15.93 13.98 1.02
N GLU A 131 -17.23 14.33 1.00
CA GLU A 131 -17.69 15.63 1.47
C GLU A 131 -17.43 15.84 2.97
N CYS A 132 -17.62 14.81 3.79
CA CYS A 132 -17.31 14.87 5.22
C CYS A 132 -15.81 15.07 5.46
N ALA A 133 -14.97 14.35 4.74
CA ALA A 133 -13.51 14.51 4.81
C ALA A 133 -13.08 15.93 4.41
N ASP A 134 -13.68 16.48 3.35
CA ASP A 134 -13.40 17.84 2.89
C ASP A 134 -13.72 18.90 3.95
N LYS A 135 -14.86 18.78 4.62
CA LYS A 135 -15.28 19.66 5.72
C LYS A 135 -14.33 19.60 6.93
N LEU A 136 -13.64 18.45 7.10
CA LEU A 136 -12.63 18.27 8.14
C LEU A 136 -11.21 18.73 7.71
N GLY A 137 -11.08 19.32 6.51
CA GLY A 137 -9.78 19.70 5.96
C GLY A 137 -8.92 18.50 5.52
N CYS A 138 -9.55 17.37 5.26
CA CYS A 138 -8.89 16.11 4.89
C CYS A 138 -9.27 15.65 3.48
N VAL A 139 -8.49 14.70 2.97
CA VAL A 139 -8.82 13.86 1.81
C VAL A 139 -8.80 12.40 2.25
N ILE A 140 -9.50 11.52 1.52
CA ILE A 140 -9.48 10.08 1.77
C ILE A 140 -8.40 9.44 0.89
N LYS A 141 -7.50 8.64 1.49
CA LYS A 141 -6.48 7.85 0.79
C LYS A 141 -6.46 6.42 1.34
N LEU A 142 -6.22 5.43 0.49
CA LEU A 142 -5.94 4.07 0.94
C LEU A 142 -4.48 4.01 1.38
N ILE A 143 -4.24 3.78 2.66
CA ILE A 143 -2.91 3.79 3.26
C ILE A 143 -2.55 2.39 3.74
N GLY A 144 -1.37 1.91 3.30
CA GLY A 144 -0.68 0.82 3.97
C GLY A 144 0.20 1.39 5.08
N ARG A 145 0.05 0.86 6.29
CA ARG A 145 0.83 1.29 7.45
C ARG A 145 1.35 0.11 8.24
N ALA A 146 2.60 0.20 8.68
CA ALA A 146 3.21 -0.74 9.59
C ALA A 146 3.95 0.03 10.68
N VAL A 147 3.90 -0.46 11.90
CA VAL A 147 4.45 0.20 13.10
C VAL A 147 5.13 -0.83 14.00
N ARG A 148 6.33 -0.50 14.49
CA ARG A 148 6.99 -1.19 15.59
C ARG A 148 6.61 -0.52 16.90
N CYS A 149 6.13 -1.31 17.85
CA CYS A 149 5.77 -0.85 19.18
C CYS A 149 6.99 -0.78 20.12
N GLU A 150 6.84 -0.07 21.24
CA GLU A 150 7.90 0.06 22.26
C GLU A 150 8.26 -1.28 22.93
N ASP A 151 7.32 -2.21 22.99
CA ASP A 151 7.53 -3.57 23.52
C ASP A 151 8.24 -4.51 22.53
N GLY A 152 8.61 -4.02 21.33
CA GLY A 152 9.25 -4.76 20.27
C GLY A 152 8.29 -5.50 19.33
N SER A 153 7.00 -5.56 19.64
CA SER A 153 6.00 -6.09 18.71
C SER A 153 5.84 -5.18 17.49
N ALA A 154 5.29 -5.71 16.39
CA ALA A 154 4.98 -4.92 15.22
C ALA A 154 3.63 -5.33 14.63
N TYR A 155 2.95 -4.40 14.02
CA TYR A 155 1.70 -4.64 13.31
C TYR A 155 1.65 -3.88 11.99
N ALA A 156 0.86 -4.41 11.05
CA ALA A 156 0.58 -3.76 9.78
C ALA A 156 -0.92 -3.80 9.49
N PHE A 157 -1.39 -2.84 8.71
CA PHE A 157 -2.76 -2.81 8.21
C PHE A 157 -2.88 -1.97 6.94
N VAL A 158 -3.96 -2.18 6.21
CA VAL A 158 -4.37 -1.36 5.06
C VAL A 158 -5.80 -0.91 5.28
N ALA A 159 -6.04 0.38 5.21
CA ALA A 159 -7.39 0.94 5.32
C ALA A 159 -7.50 2.33 4.68
N PRO A 160 -8.71 2.79 4.34
CA PRO A 160 -8.97 4.19 4.04
C PRO A 160 -8.66 5.09 5.24
N HIS A 161 -7.93 6.18 5.01
CA HIS A 161 -7.54 7.16 6.04
C HIS A 161 -7.96 8.56 5.65
N LEU A 162 -8.31 9.34 6.66
CA LEU A 162 -8.39 10.79 6.56
C LEU A 162 -6.96 11.36 6.62
N VAL A 163 -6.52 11.96 5.53
CA VAL A 163 -5.20 12.58 5.40
C VAL A 163 -5.39 14.10 5.33
N GLN A 164 -4.75 14.83 6.21
CA GLN A 164 -4.80 16.29 6.20
C GLN A 164 -4.31 16.84 4.86
N LYS A 165 -4.97 17.86 4.33
CA LYS A 165 -4.68 18.44 3.01
C LYS A 165 -3.25 18.99 2.88
N GLU A 166 -2.64 19.38 4.00
CA GLU A 166 -1.26 19.86 4.09
C GLU A 166 -0.22 18.74 4.05
N SER A 167 -0.65 17.49 4.23
CA SER A 167 0.25 16.33 4.18
C SER A 167 0.75 16.10 2.75
N PRO A 168 2.04 15.76 2.56
CA PRO A 168 2.55 15.34 1.25
C PRO A 168 1.77 14.18 0.63
N LEU A 169 1.21 13.26 1.43
CA LEU A 169 0.39 12.15 0.96
C LEU A 169 -0.95 12.59 0.37
N ALA A 170 -1.45 13.76 0.74
CA ALA A 170 -2.70 14.29 0.18
C ALA A 170 -2.54 14.76 -1.27
N ALA A 171 -1.33 15.21 -1.63
CA ALA A 171 -1.03 15.76 -2.95
C ALA A 171 -0.79 14.69 -4.04
N VAL A 172 -0.62 13.43 -3.65
CA VAL A 172 -0.38 12.30 -4.54
C VAL A 172 -1.64 11.92 -5.30
#